data_8c65e0caee92d877fd125d78278e8ceb
#
_entry.id   8c65e0caee92d877fd125d78278e8ceb
#
_cell.length_a   1.000
_cell.length_b   1.000
_cell.length_c   1.000
_cell.angle_alpha   90.00
_cell.angle_beta   90.00
_cell.angle_gamma   90.00
#
_symmetry.space_group_name_H-M   'P 1'
#
loop_
_entity.id
_entity.type
_entity.pdbx_description
1 polymer ?
#
loop_
_entity_poly.entity_id
_entity_poly.type
_entity_poly.pdbx_seq_one_letter_code
_entity_poly.pdbx_strand_id
1 'polypeptide(L)'
;GKLLLLVEPGTPEGYGVLRGIREALLRRGAHVLAPCPHREACPLPPGEWCHFSCRIQRSRLHKMAKGGEAPYEDEKFTFLALSREPVPQRAGGRVLRHPYTGKGYVKLELCAGEGLLQKTVSKREGALYKAARKARWGDWLFF
;
A
#
# COMPACT_ATOMS: atom_id res chain seq x y z
N GLY A 1 -7.53 3.98 -23.51
CA GLY A 1 -6.74 4.45 -22.38
C GLY A 1 -5.59 3.54 -22.07
N LYS A 2 -4.54 4.11 -21.52
CA LYS A 2 -3.31 3.38 -21.19
C LYS A 2 -3.22 3.05 -19.68
N LEU A 3 -4.09 3.63 -18.89
CA LEU A 3 -4.12 3.47 -17.43
C LEU A 3 -5.49 2.97 -16.99
N LEU A 4 -5.50 1.94 -16.15
CA LEU A 4 -6.68 1.48 -15.44
C LEU A 4 -6.42 1.62 -13.94
N LEU A 5 -7.28 2.35 -13.25
CA LEU A 5 -7.25 2.50 -11.80
C LEU A 5 -8.56 1.94 -11.23
N LEU A 6 -8.45 0.97 -10.34
CA LEU A 6 -9.55 0.35 -9.62
C LEU A 6 -9.36 0.59 -8.13
N VAL A 7 -10.44 0.95 -7.45
CA VAL A 7 -10.46 1.19 -6.00
C VAL A 7 -11.65 0.44 -5.39
N GLU A 8 -11.41 -0.28 -4.32
CA GLU A 8 -12.41 -1.02 -3.55
C GLU A 8 -12.29 -0.68 -2.06
N PRO A 9 -13.32 -0.92 -1.26
CA PRO A 9 -13.17 -0.84 0.19
C PRO A 9 -12.04 -1.73 0.70
N GLY A 10 -11.35 -1.31 1.74
CA GLY A 10 -10.20 -2.01 2.31
C GLY A 10 -10.57 -3.24 3.13
N THR A 11 -11.44 -4.06 2.59
CA THR A 11 -11.96 -5.30 3.17
C THR A 11 -11.34 -6.53 2.51
N PRO A 12 -11.39 -7.72 3.13
CA PRO A 12 -10.98 -8.95 2.46
C PRO A 12 -11.70 -9.20 1.13
N GLU A 13 -12.98 -8.86 1.05
CA GLU A 13 -13.80 -9.00 -0.16
C GLU A 13 -13.31 -8.05 -1.26
N GLY A 14 -13.09 -6.78 -0.95
CA GLY A 14 -12.58 -5.79 -1.91
C GLY A 14 -11.20 -6.17 -2.44
N TYR A 15 -10.32 -6.59 -1.55
CA TYR A 15 -9.01 -7.12 -1.93
C TYR A 15 -9.12 -8.36 -2.83
N GLY A 16 -10.03 -9.29 -2.52
CA GLY A 16 -10.24 -10.50 -3.30
C GLY A 16 -10.67 -10.19 -4.74
N VAL A 17 -11.57 -9.23 -4.91
CA VAL A 17 -12.00 -8.75 -6.24
C VAL A 17 -10.82 -8.22 -7.03
N LEU A 18 -10.04 -7.30 -6.45
CA LEU A 18 -8.88 -6.71 -7.14
C LEU A 18 -7.78 -7.73 -7.42
N ARG A 19 -7.56 -8.68 -6.51
CA ARG A 19 -6.60 -9.76 -6.72
C ARG A 19 -6.96 -10.61 -7.92
N GLY A 20 -8.22 -10.98 -8.07
CA GLY A 20 -8.70 -11.75 -9.22
C GLY A 20 -8.54 -10.98 -10.54
N ILE A 21 -8.88 -9.71 -10.55
CA ILE A 21 -8.67 -8.81 -11.71
C ILE A 21 -7.19 -8.68 -12.06
N ARG A 22 -6.35 -8.47 -11.04
CA ARG A 22 -4.90 -8.41 -11.21
C ARG A 22 -4.35 -9.64 -11.92
N GLU A 23 -4.66 -10.81 -11.41
CA GLU A 23 -4.19 -12.08 -11.98
C GLU A 23 -4.66 -12.27 -13.43
N ALA A 24 -5.92 -11.96 -13.71
CA ALA A 24 -6.49 -12.07 -15.05
C ALA A 24 -5.83 -11.12 -16.06
N LEU A 25 -5.62 -9.85 -15.68
CA LEU A 25 -5.04 -8.85 -16.57
C LEU A 25 -3.53 -9.02 -16.75
N LEU A 26 -2.81 -9.49 -15.73
CA LEU A 26 -1.38 -9.82 -15.87
C LEU A 26 -1.16 -10.97 -16.86
N ARG A 27 -2.04 -11.98 -16.85
CA ARG A 27 -2.01 -13.06 -17.86
C ARG A 27 -2.25 -12.55 -19.28
N ARG A 28 -2.91 -11.40 -19.43
CA ARG A 28 -3.17 -10.74 -20.72
C ARG A 28 -2.11 -9.72 -21.11
N GLY A 29 -1.01 -9.64 -20.37
CA GLY A 29 0.11 -8.76 -20.68
C GLY A 29 0.06 -7.37 -20.06
N ALA A 30 -0.87 -7.10 -19.14
CA ALA A 30 -0.86 -5.84 -18.39
C ALA A 30 0.31 -5.77 -17.41
N HIS A 31 0.68 -4.55 -17.02
CA HIS A 31 1.74 -4.26 -16.07
C HIS A 31 1.20 -3.54 -14.86
N VAL A 32 1.67 -3.92 -13.66
CA VAL A 32 1.26 -3.26 -12.42
C VAL A 32 2.07 -2.00 -12.21
N LEU A 33 1.37 -0.85 -12.07
CA LEU A 33 1.96 0.42 -11.66
C LEU A 33 2.04 0.54 -10.13
N ALA A 34 0.95 0.17 -9.46
CA ALA A 34 0.79 0.24 -8.01
C ALA A 34 -0.35 -0.68 -7.57
N PRO A 35 -0.39 -1.13 -6.32
CA PRO A 35 0.60 -0.91 -5.26
C PRO A 35 1.77 -1.88 -5.33
N CYS A 36 1.64 -2.99 -6.08
CA CYS A 36 2.60 -4.08 -6.07
C CYS A 36 3.92 -3.69 -6.75
N PRO A 37 5.06 -4.04 -6.15
CA PRO A 37 6.37 -3.83 -6.76
C PRO A 37 6.76 -4.93 -7.75
N HIS A 38 5.95 -5.98 -7.91
CA HIS A 38 6.27 -7.16 -8.73
C HIS A 38 5.04 -7.68 -9.46
N ARG A 39 5.26 -8.57 -10.40
CA ARG A 39 4.22 -9.26 -11.19
C ARG A 39 3.87 -10.64 -10.65
N GLU A 40 4.63 -11.14 -9.71
CA GLU A 40 4.43 -12.46 -9.12
C GLU A 40 3.13 -12.52 -8.32
N ALA A 41 2.72 -13.71 -7.92
CA ALA A 41 1.55 -13.89 -7.05
C ALA A 41 1.71 -13.07 -5.76
N CYS A 42 0.58 -12.60 -5.22
CA CYS A 42 0.61 -11.85 -3.98
C CYS A 42 1.16 -12.72 -2.84
N PRO A 43 2.21 -12.27 -2.14
CA PRO A 43 2.88 -13.08 -1.12
C PRO A 43 2.18 -13.09 0.23
N LEU A 44 1.07 -12.36 0.38
CA LEU A 44 0.37 -12.31 1.67
C LEU A 44 -0.20 -13.69 2.03
N PRO A 45 -0.02 -14.13 3.29
CA PRO A 45 -0.56 -15.39 3.75
C PRO A 45 -2.09 -15.39 3.81
N PRO A 46 -2.73 -16.57 3.86
CA PRO A 46 -4.17 -16.67 4.04
C PRO A 46 -4.66 -15.89 5.27
N GLY A 47 -5.79 -15.19 5.10
CA GLY A 47 -6.36 -14.35 6.16
C GLY A 47 -5.82 -12.93 6.22
N GLU A 48 -4.76 -12.62 5.51
CA GLU A 48 -4.25 -11.26 5.34
C GLU A 48 -4.65 -10.69 3.98
N TRP A 49 -4.81 -9.37 3.93
CA TRP A 49 -5.15 -8.67 2.69
C TRP A 49 -4.43 -7.33 2.60
N CYS A 50 -4.07 -6.98 1.37
CA CYS A 50 -3.42 -5.70 1.06
C CYS A 50 -4.47 -4.59 1.07
N HIS A 51 -4.30 -3.62 1.94
CA HIS A 51 -5.13 -2.42 2.02
C HIS A 51 -4.33 -1.27 2.61
N PHE A 52 -4.88 -0.07 2.51
CA PHE A 52 -4.25 1.16 2.94
C PHE A 52 -5.24 2.00 3.71
N SER A 53 -4.75 3.00 4.41
CA SER A 53 -5.57 3.92 5.18
C SER A 53 -5.27 5.35 4.75
N CYS A 54 -6.33 6.13 4.56
CA CYS A 54 -6.25 7.54 4.23
C CYS A 54 -7.09 8.33 5.23
N ARG A 55 -6.52 9.36 5.83
CA ARG A 55 -7.26 10.26 6.71
C ARG A 55 -7.98 11.31 5.89
N ILE A 56 -9.29 11.37 6.04
CA ILE A 56 -10.13 12.37 5.40
C ILE A 56 -10.78 13.28 6.45
N GLN A 57 -10.95 14.55 6.08
CA GLN A 57 -11.70 15.49 6.91
C GLN A 57 -13.20 15.22 6.75
N ARG A 58 -13.91 15.12 7.86
CA ARG A 58 -15.35 14.98 7.86
C ARG A 58 -16.02 16.32 7.58
N SER A 59 -16.90 16.37 6.57
CA SER A 59 -17.81 17.48 6.36
C SER A 59 -18.86 17.52 7.47
N ARG A 60 -19.58 18.66 7.58
CA ARG A 60 -20.69 18.78 8.51
C ARG A 60 -21.76 17.69 8.27
N LEU A 61 -22.11 17.45 7.03
CA LEU A 61 -23.08 16.44 6.64
C LEU A 61 -22.60 15.03 7.01
N HIS A 62 -21.32 14.74 6.78
CA HIS A 62 -20.69 13.47 7.14
C HIS A 62 -20.73 13.21 8.65
N LYS A 63 -20.43 14.24 9.46
CA LYS A 63 -20.54 14.16 10.93
C LYS A 63 -21.97 13.85 11.39
N MET A 64 -22.97 14.50 10.79
CA MET A 64 -24.38 14.26 11.08
C MET A 64 -24.80 12.83 10.73
N ALA A 65 -24.41 12.33 9.56
CA ALA A 65 -24.75 10.98 9.11
C ALA A 65 -24.14 9.88 9.98
N LYS A 66 -22.93 10.09 10.49
CA LYS A 66 -22.20 9.15 11.36
C LYS A 66 -22.51 9.32 12.86
N GLY A 67 -23.24 10.36 13.24
CA GLY A 67 -23.59 10.64 14.64
C GLY A 67 -22.39 10.97 15.54
N GLY A 68 -21.24 11.36 14.97
CA GLY A 68 -20.00 11.66 15.68
C GLY A 68 -19.47 13.06 15.40
N GLU A 69 -18.74 13.62 16.37
CA GLU A 69 -18.14 14.95 16.29
C GLU A 69 -16.67 14.94 15.87
N ALA A 70 -16.07 13.76 15.66
CA ALA A 70 -14.68 13.65 15.26
C ALA A 70 -14.44 14.39 13.94
N PRO A 71 -13.42 15.29 13.87
CA PRO A 71 -13.17 16.10 12.68
C PRO A 71 -12.62 15.30 11.51
N TYR A 72 -12.03 14.13 11.77
CA TYR A 72 -11.40 13.28 10.78
C TYR A 72 -11.90 11.85 10.86
N GLU A 73 -11.78 11.14 9.77
CA GLU A 73 -12.05 9.71 9.66
C GLU A 73 -10.94 9.04 8.86
N ASP A 74 -10.50 7.86 9.32
CA ASP A 74 -9.55 7.03 8.58
C ASP A 74 -10.33 6.05 7.70
N GLU A 75 -10.30 6.31 6.39
CA GLU A 75 -10.90 5.44 5.39
C GLU A 75 -9.91 4.38 4.94
N LYS A 76 -10.34 3.13 4.99
CA LYS A 76 -9.55 2.00 4.49
C LYS A 76 -9.99 1.64 3.09
N PHE A 77 -9.02 1.44 2.22
CA PHE A 77 -9.24 1.11 0.82
C PHE A 77 -8.18 0.14 0.31
N THR A 78 -8.48 -0.53 -0.77
CA THR A 78 -7.52 -1.27 -1.58
C THR A 78 -7.61 -0.77 -3.01
N PHE A 79 -6.51 -0.83 -3.75
CA PHE A 79 -6.48 -0.31 -5.11
C PHE A 79 -5.53 -1.09 -5.99
N LEU A 80 -5.73 -0.94 -7.29
CA LEU A 80 -4.90 -1.53 -8.31
C LEU A 80 -4.80 -0.56 -9.49
N ALA A 81 -3.59 -0.19 -9.83
CA ALA A 81 -3.28 0.60 -11.02
C ALA A 81 -2.49 -0.25 -12.02
N LEU A 82 -2.99 -0.35 -13.23
CA LEU A 82 -2.44 -1.17 -14.31
C LEU A 82 -2.18 -0.32 -15.55
N SER A 83 -1.16 -0.70 -16.30
CA SER A 83 -0.80 -0.08 -17.57
C SER A 83 -0.64 -1.14 -18.65
N ARG A 84 -0.87 -0.75 -19.93
CA ARG A 84 -0.48 -1.55 -21.09
C ARG A 84 1.02 -1.44 -21.39
N GLU A 85 1.62 -0.33 -20.98
CA GLU A 85 3.04 -0.08 -21.17
C GLU A 85 3.87 -0.73 -20.06
N PRO A 86 5.07 -1.22 -20.36
CA PRO A 86 5.98 -1.70 -19.33
C PRO A 86 6.29 -0.64 -18.28
N VAL A 87 6.43 -1.08 -17.03
CA VAL A 87 6.74 -0.22 -15.90
C VAL A 87 8.17 -0.51 -15.46
N PRO A 88 9.05 0.51 -15.35
CA PRO A 88 10.40 0.30 -14.84
C PRO A 88 10.39 -0.28 -13.42
N GLN A 89 11.26 -1.23 -13.17
CA GLN A 89 11.49 -1.70 -11.81
C GLN A 89 12.08 -0.58 -10.93
N ARG A 90 11.59 -0.48 -9.71
CA ARG A 90 12.11 0.45 -8.72
C ARG A 90 12.74 -0.31 -7.56
N ALA A 91 13.90 0.17 -7.10
CA ALA A 91 14.49 -0.34 -5.86
C ALA A 91 13.62 0.06 -4.66
N GLY A 92 13.50 -0.83 -3.68
CA GLY A 92 12.72 -0.56 -2.48
C GLY A 92 11.45 -1.39 -2.36
N GLY A 93 10.47 -0.85 -1.64
CA GLY A 93 9.21 -1.55 -1.42
C GLY A 93 8.08 -0.65 -0.95
N ARG A 94 6.87 -1.19 -1.01
CA ARG A 94 5.65 -0.56 -0.53
C ARG A 94 5.45 -0.82 0.96
N VAL A 95 5.28 0.24 1.74
CA VAL A 95 5.01 0.14 3.17
C VAL A 95 3.59 -0.39 3.38
N LEU A 96 3.45 -1.53 4.07
CA LEU A 96 2.18 -2.26 4.19
C LEU A 96 1.40 -1.97 5.47
N ARG A 97 2.03 -1.40 6.48
CA ARG A 97 1.40 -1.08 7.78
C ARG A 97 2.00 0.21 8.32
N HIS A 98 1.47 0.69 9.41
CA HIS A 98 2.10 1.80 10.12
C HIS A 98 3.49 1.38 10.60
N PRO A 99 4.55 2.11 10.21
CA PRO A 99 5.87 1.84 10.72
C PRO A 99 5.93 2.00 12.24
N TYR A 100 6.69 1.14 12.87
CA TYR A 100 6.97 1.26 14.31
C TYR A 100 8.27 2.02 14.52
N THR A 101 8.20 3.15 15.22
CA THR A 101 9.39 3.97 15.54
C THR A 101 9.81 3.74 16.97
N GLY A 102 10.99 3.16 17.16
CA GLY A 102 11.65 2.98 18.44
C GLY A 102 12.76 4.01 18.63
N LYS A 103 13.48 3.89 19.75
CA LYS A 103 14.62 4.77 20.04
C LYS A 103 15.81 4.39 19.14
N GLY A 104 16.02 5.20 18.10
CA GLY A 104 17.14 5.02 17.16
C GLY A 104 16.90 3.98 16.05
N TYR A 105 15.68 3.51 15.86
CA TYR A 105 15.34 2.59 14.78
C TYR A 105 13.89 2.71 14.36
N VAL A 106 13.61 2.21 13.15
CA VAL A 106 12.25 2.07 12.60
C VAL A 106 12.08 0.66 12.07
N LYS A 107 10.99 0.00 12.44
CA LYS A 107 10.59 -1.28 11.88
C LYS A 107 9.49 -1.09 10.85
N LEU A 108 9.66 -1.71 9.69
CA LEU A 108 8.72 -1.62 8.58
C LEU A 108 8.37 -3.01 8.06
N GLU A 109 7.11 -3.16 7.68
CA GLU A 109 6.65 -4.26 6.83
C GLU A 109 6.54 -3.74 5.41
N LEU A 110 7.19 -4.41 4.49
CA LEU A 110 7.28 -3.99 3.10
C LEU A 110 6.86 -5.12 2.16
N CYS A 111 6.23 -4.74 1.06
CA CYS A 111 6.15 -5.58 -0.13
C CYS A 111 7.21 -5.09 -1.10
N ALA A 112 8.20 -5.93 -1.38
CA ALA A 112 9.31 -5.64 -2.26
C ALA A 112 9.29 -6.56 -3.49
N GLY A 113 10.24 -6.39 -4.40
CA GLY A 113 10.33 -7.23 -5.61
C GLY A 113 10.43 -8.73 -5.33
N GLU A 114 11.07 -9.09 -4.22
CA GLU A 114 11.25 -10.47 -3.78
C GLU A 114 10.11 -11.00 -2.89
N GLY A 115 9.13 -10.18 -2.55
CA GLY A 115 8.00 -10.53 -1.69
C GLY A 115 7.93 -9.71 -0.41
N LEU A 116 7.41 -10.31 0.66
CA LEU A 116 7.29 -9.64 1.95
C LEU A 116 8.65 -9.52 2.64
N LEU A 117 8.90 -8.35 3.22
CA LEU A 117 10.15 -8.03 3.89
C LEU A 117 9.86 -7.31 5.21
N GLN A 118 10.43 -7.84 6.29
CA GLN A 118 10.53 -7.15 7.58
C GLN A 118 11.86 -6.41 7.62
N LYS A 119 11.83 -5.09 7.66
CA LYS A 119 13.06 -4.29 7.63
C LYS A 119 13.17 -3.42 8.88
N THR A 120 14.30 -3.51 9.54
CA THR A 120 14.67 -2.61 10.65
C THR A 120 15.75 -1.66 10.14
N VAL A 121 15.45 -0.37 10.17
CA VAL A 121 16.37 0.69 9.74
C VAL A 121 16.85 1.43 10.98
N SER A 122 18.16 1.43 11.21
CA SER A 122 18.78 2.07 12.35
C SER A 122 19.27 3.47 12.04
N LYS A 123 19.49 4.28 13.08
CA LYS A 123 20.02 5.64 12.97
C LYS A 123 21.35 5.69 12.21
N ARG A 124 22.14 4.61 12.23
CA ARG A 124 23.41 4.51 11.51
C ARG A 124 23.26 4.56 9.99
N GLU A 125 22.08 4.24 9.47
CA GLU A 125 21.81 4.21 8.03
C GLU A 125 21.46 5.58 7.44
N GLY A 126 21.61 6.64 8.23
CA GLY A 126 21.63 8.03 7.73
C GLY A 126 20.37 8.44 6.97
N ALA A 127 20.51 8.65 5.67
CA ALA A 127 19.42 9.11 4.82
C ALA A 127 18.24 8.13 4.79
N LEU A 128 18.49 6.83 4.76
CA LEU A 128 17.45 5.80 4.82
C LEU A 128 16.67 5.87 6.13
N TYR A 129 17.35 6.07 7.25
CA TYR A 129 16.68 6.24 8.54
C TYR A 129 15.78 7.47 8.58
N LYS A 130 16.23 8.59 8.01
CA LYS A 130 15.41 9.80 7.91
C LYS A 130 14.16 9.57 7.06
N ALA A 131 14.29 8.84 5.95
CA ALA A 131 13.17 8.47 5.09
C ALA A 131 12.21 7.51 5.81
N ALA A 132 12.73 6.47 6.46
CA ALA A 132 11.95 5.50 7.21
C ALA A 132 11.12 6.14 8.33
N ARG A 133 11.68 7.11 9.04
CA ARG A 133 10.96 7.85 10.10
C ARG A 133 9.78 8.68 9.59
N LYS A 134 9.82 9.10 8.34
CA LYS A 134 8.75 9.87 7.70
C LYS A 134 7.77 9.00 6.93
N ALA A 135 8.14 7.74 6.69
CA ALA A 135 7.34 6.83 5.90
C ALA A 135 6.00 6.56 6.56
N ARG A 136 4.97 6.47 5.74
CA ARG A 136 3.60 6.17 6.15
C ARG A 136 3.14 4.89 5.47
N TRP A 137 2.12 4.30 6.01
CA TRP A 137 1.42 3.18 5.38
C TRP A 137 1.00 3.54 3.95
N GLY A 138 1.43 2.76 2.99
CA GLY A 138 1.19 2.98 1.57
C GLY A 138 2.30 3.72 0.81
N ASP A 139 3.25 4.33 1.51
CA ASP A 139 4.37 5.00 0.87
C ASP A 139 5.32 4.00 0.20
N TRP A 140 6.08 4.47 -0.75
CA TRP A 140 7.21 3.77 -1.32
C TRP A 140 8.49 4.17 -0.57
N LEU A 141 9.23 3.18 -0.09
CA LEU A 141 10.53 3.40 0.52
C LEU A 141 11.62 2.91 -0.43
N PHE A 142 12.54 3.80 -0.80
CA PHE A 142 13.72 3.45 -1.61
C PHE A 142 14.85 2.93 -0.71
N PHE A 143 15.43 1.80 -1.08
CA PHE A 143 16.59 1.25 -0.38
C PHE A 143 17.38 0.30 -1.26
#